data_bbbc982bfedde6e8215407ad8e909287
#
_entry.id   bbbc982bfedde6e8215407ad8e909287
#
_cell.length_a   1.000
_cell.length_b   1.000
_cell.length_c   1.000
_cell.angle_alpha   90.00
_cell.angle_beta   90.00
_cell.angle_gamma   90.00
#
_symmetry.space_group_name_H-M   'P 1'
#
loop_
_entity.id
_entity.type
_entity.pdbx_description
1 polymer ?
#
loop_
_entity_poly.entity_id
_entity_poly.type
_entity_poly.pdbx_seq_one_letter_code
_entity_poly.pdbx_strand_id
1 'polypeptide(L)'
;VSDDHTGFTLRSGPLVPQLEQLLRGRIRQGTWAPSERIPSEAALAVELGVGRSSIREAIRLLARDGLLEVRHGVGTFVAAASELEHVDEFTKLLRRSRILEVFEVRRALEIEAARLAAERVQPEDLDGLRRRLTMRHSHFEGDVEKFVDVDLDFHTEVVRLSGNAVLFSLFTSVRPLLRESLVEMMAHEAGVPDTSHAHDQLVEALQDADPEAAVAATRANIDTVLRRLRVLDA
;
A
#
# COMPACT_ATOMS: atom_id res chain seq x y z
N VAL A 1 -38.45 -20.15 -0.70
CA VAL A 1 -37.92 -18.90 -0.12
C VAL A 1 -36.57 -19.27 0.47
N SER A 2 -35.51 -19.04 -0.24
CA SER A 2 -34.15 -19.35 0.21
C SER A 2 -33.50 -18.02 0.66
N ASP A 3 -33.32 -17.89 1.98
CA ASP A 3 -32.50 -16.86 2.60
C ASP A 3 -31.04 -17.16 2.29
N ASP A 4 -30.46 -16.48 1.29
CA ASP A 4 -29.04 -16.50 1.00
C ASP A 4 -28.38 -15.31 1.75
N HIS A 5 -28.23 -15.48 3.07
CA HIS A 5 -27.39 -14.60 3.87
C HIS A 5 -25.92 -14.98 3.60
N THR A 6 -25.32 -14.39 2.57
CA THR A 6 -23.87 -14.40 2.39
C THR A 6 -23.24 -13.59 3.53
N GLY A 7 -23.06 -14.26 4.67
CA GLY A 7 -22.46 -13.69 5.87
C GLY A 7 -21.01 -13.30 5.61
N PHE A 8 -20.74 -12.01 5.60
CA PHE A 8 -19.37 -11.50 5.65
C PHE A 8 -18.73 -11.92 6.97
N THR A 9 -17.73 -12.81 6.90
CA THR A 9 -16.99 -13.25 8.08
C THR A 9 -15.82 -12.31 8.30
N LEU A 10 -15.89 -11.49 9.36
CA LEU A 10 -14.80 -10.65 9.82
C LEU A 10 -13.58 -11.53 10.15
N ARG A 11 -12.46 -11.32 9.48
CA ARG A 11 -11.17 -11.94 9.82
C ARG A 11 -10.53 -11.20 10.99
N SER A 12 -9.64 -11.88 11.74
CA SER A 12 -8.85 -11.21 12.77
C SER A 12 -7.98 -10.12 12.14
N GLY A 13 -8.18 -8.85 12.55
CA GLY A 13 -7.44 -7.70 12.01
C GLY A 13 -8.23 -6.39 12.15
N PRO A 14 -7.64 -5.23 11.76
CA PRO A 14 -8.32 -3.95 11.81
C PRO A 14 -9.59 -3.94 10.97
N LEU A 15 -10.71 -3.53 11.56
CA LEU A 15 -12.04 -3.60 10.95
C LEU A 15 -12.20 -2.66 9.74
N VAL A 16 -11.72 -1.43 9.84
CA VAL A 16 -11.93 -0.40 8.80
C VAL A 16 -11.33 -0.79 7.44
N PRO A 17 -10.08 -1.30 7.35
CA PRO A 17 -9.55 -1.81 6.09
C PRO A 17 -10.35 -2.96 5.48
N GLN A 18 -10.90 -3.87 6.30
CA GLN A 18 -11.73 -4.96 5.80
C GLN A 18 -13.05 -4.45 5.21
N LEU A 19 -13.68 -3.45 5.86
CA LEU A 19 -14.89 -2.80 5.36
C LEU A 19 -14.62 -2.02 4.07
N GLU A 20 -13.52 -1.30 4.01
CA GLU A 20 -13.10 -0.59 2.80
C GLU A 20 -12.94 -1.56 1.62
N GLN A 21 -12.21 -2.66 1.81
CA GLN A 21 -12.03 -3.68 0.77
C GLN A 21 -13.35 -4.32 0.33
N LEU A 22 -14.25 -4.62 1.27
CA LEU A 22 -15.57 -5.16 0.98
C LEU A 22 -16.40 -4.20 0.12
N LEU A 23 -16.52 -2.94 0.55
CA LEU A 23 -17.30 -1.94 -0.17
C LEU A 23 -16.69 -1.62 -1.54
N ARG A 24 -15.36 -1.55 -1.64
CA ARG A 24 -14.62 -1.42 -2.91
C ARG A 24 -14.92 -2.60 -3.84
N GLY A 25 -14.95 -3.82 -3.32
CA GLY A 25 -15.32 -5.02 -4.08
C GLY A 25 -16.74 -4.93 -4.62
N ARG A 26 -17.71 -4.51 -3.82
CA ARG A 26 -19.12 -4.34 -4.23
C ARG A 26 -19.27 -3.29 -5.34
N ILE A 27 -18.56 -2.16 -5.25
CA ILE A 27 -18.54 -1.13 -6.31
C ILE A 27 -17.99 -1.72 -7.61
N ARG A 28 -16.85 -2.42 -7.55
CA ARG A 28 -16.22 -3.04 -8.72
C ARG A 28 -17.06 -4.13 -9.37
N GLN A 29 -17.82 -4.88 -8.58
CA GLN A 29 -18.74 -5.92 -9.06
C GLN A 29 -20.06 -5.35 -9.61
N GLY A 30 -20.24 -4.02 -9.54
CA GLY A 30 -21.45 -3.36 -10.02
C GLY A 30 -22.67 -3.59 -9.12
N THR A 31 -22.49 -3.95 -7.83
CA THR A 31 -23.58 -4.04 -6.86
C THR A 31 -24.35 -2.73 -6.76
N TRP A 32 -23.65 -1.62 -6.98
CA TRP A 32 -24.21 -0.29 -7.15
C TRP A 32 -23.65 0.31 -8.45
N ALA A 33 -24.54 0.81 -9.29
CA ALA A 33 -24.16 1.42 -10.56
C ALA A 33 -23.43 2.77 -10.36
N PRO A 34 -22.61 3.22 -11.32
CA PRO A 34 -22.07 4.59 -11.30
C PRO A 34 -23.17 5.63 -11.11
N SER A 35 -22.91 6.62 -10.27
CA SER A 35 -23.86 7.65 -9.83
C SER A 35 -25.06 7.13 -9.01
N GLU A 36 -25.13 5.85 -8.71
CA GLU A 36 -26.16 5.29 -7.86
C GLU A 36 -25.88 5.61 -6.38
N ARG A 37 -26.96 5.82 -5.65
CA ARG A 37 -26.92 6.05 -4.19
C ARG A 37 -26.71 4.73 -3.46
N ILE A 38 -25.64 4.60 -2.67
CA ILE A 38 -25.42 3.45 -1.83
C ILE A 38 -26.33 3.51 -0.56
N PRO A 39 -26.56 2.36 0.12
CA PRO A 39 -27.27 2.35 1.40
C PRO A 39 -26.62 3.28 2.42
N SER A 40 -27.44 3.84 3.32
CA SER A 40 -26.94 4.76 4.35
C SER A 40 -25.95 4.10 5.28
N GLU A 41 -25.09 4.89 5.95
CA GLU A 41 -24.15 4.39 6.98
C GLU A 41 -24.87 3.51 8.03
N ALA A 42 -26.11 3.88 8.39
CA ALA A 42 -26.91 3.13 9.34
C ALA A 42 -27.38 1.78 8.77
N ALA A 43 -27.80 1.77 7.50
CA ALA A 43 -28.22 0.55 6.82
C ALA A 43 -27.06 -0.42 6.63
N LEU A 44 -25.90 0.07 6.16
CA LEU A 44 -24.68 -0.73 6.01
C LEU A 44 -24.16 -1.26 7.36
N ALA A 45 -24.26 -0.46 8.43
CA ALA A 45 -23.88 -0.90 9.77
C ALA A 45 -24.72 -2.06 10.27
N VAL A 46 -26.04 -2.02 10.03
CA VAL A 46 -26.97 -3.11 10.36
C VAL A 46 -26.70 -4.34 9.50
N GLU A 47 -26.58 -4.16 8.18
CA GLU A 47 -26.34 -5.24 7.22
C GLU A 47 -25.05 -6.03 7.52
N LEU A 48 -23.97 -5.30 7.86
CA LEU A 48 -22.64 -5.89 8.06
C LEU A 48 -22.36 -6.23 9.55
N GLY A 49 -23.28 -5.91 10.46
CA GLY A 49 -23.12 -6.19 11.88
C GLY A 49 -22.00 -5.41 12.57
N VAL A 50 -21.72 -4.17 12.12
CA VAL A 50 -20.57 -3.35 12.57
C VAL A 50 -21.02 -1.97 13.08
N GLY A 51 -20.10 -1.25 13.74
CA GLY A 51 -20.35 0.10 14.21
C GLY A 51 -20.46 1.13 13.08
N ARG A 52 -21.38 2.11 13.20
CA ARG A 52 -21.54 3.22 12.22
C ARG A 52 -20.25 4.03 12.02
N SER A 53 -19.45 4.20 13.08
CA SER A 53 -18.17 4.91 13.00
C SER A 53 -17.19 4.23 12.04
N SER A 54 -17.14 2.89 12.06
CA SER A 54 -16.27 2.11 11.16
C SER A 54 -16.75 2.18 9.71
N ILE A 55 -18.07 2.14 9.47
CA ILE A 55 -18.64 2.35 8.13
C ILE A 55 -18.32 3.75 7.62
N ARG A 56 -18.51 4.78 8.45
CA ARG A 56 -18.22 6.17 8.08
C ARG A 56 -16.76 6.35 7.69
N GLU A 57 -15.84 5.74 8.44
CA GLU A 57 -14.41 5.83 8.14
C GLU A 57 -14.06 5.10 6.84
N ALA A 58 -14.61 3.91 6.60
CA ALA A 58 -14.44 3.21 5.33
C ALA A 58 -15.00 4.02 4.13
N ILE A 59 -16.18 4.64 4.29
CA ILE A 59 -16.76 5.54 3.27
C ILE A 59 -15.86 6.75 3.01
N ARG A 60 -15.28 7.36 4.06
CA ARG A 60 -14.34 8.48 3.89
C ARG A 60 -13.09 8.09 3.10
N LEU A 61 -12.54 6.91 3.36
CA LEU A 61 -11.41 6.38 2.61
C LEU A 61 -11.76 6.18 1.13
N LEU A 62 -12.91 5.56 0.84
CA LEU A 62 -13.39 5.36 -0.53
C LEU A 62 -13.73 6.68 -1.24
N ALA A 63 -14.23 7.69 -0.53
CA ALA A 63 -14.48 9.01 -1.08
C ALA A 63 -13.16 9.76 -1.39
N ARG A 64 -12.18 9.65 -0.50
CA ARG A 64 -10.81 10.17 -0.75
C ARG A 64 -10.20 9.53 -2.00
N ASP A 65 -10.44 8.25 -2.20
CA ASP A 65 -9.94 7.49 -3.34
C ASP A 65 -10.77 7.69 -4.63
N GLY A 66 -11.78 8.59 -4.60
CA GLY A 66 -12.60 8.92 -5.77
C GLY A 66 -13.60 7.85 -6.19
N LEU A 67 -13.85 6.83 -5.35
CA LEU A 67 -14.83 5.77 -5.63
C LEU A 67 -16.25 6.13 -5.17
N LEU A 68 -16.37 7.00 -4.19
CA LEU A 68 -17.64 7.48 -3.65
C LEU A 68 -17.66 9.01 -3.60
N GLU A 69 -18.85 9.59 -3.78
CA GLU A 69 -19.12 11.01 -3.58
C GLU A 69 -20.08 11.18 -2.40
N VAL A 70 -19.65 11.92 -1.36
CA VAL A 70 -20.50 12.22 -0.20
C VAL A 70 -21.16 13.56 -0.40
N ARG A 71 -22.49 13.53 -0.62
CA ARG A 71 -23.33 14.74 -0.77
C ARG A 71 -24.05 15.03 0.55
N HIS A 72 -23.61 16.10 1.23
CA HIS A 72 -24.12 16.47 2.56
C HIS A 72 -25.67 16.61 2.57
N GLY A 73 -26.30 15.91 3.51
CA GLY A 73 -27.77 15.93 3.64
C GLY A 73 -28.53 15.11 2.57
N VAL A 74 -27.83 14.60 1.55
CA VAL A 74 -28.46 13.84 0.45
C VAL A 74 -28.11 12.36 0.53
N GLY A 75 -26.83 12.04 0.73
CA GLY A 75 -26.37 10.66 0.84
C GLY A 75 -24.99 10.46 0.22
N THR A 76 -24.58 9.18 0.13
CA THR A 76 -23.35 8.77 -0.51
C THR A 76 -23.66 8.07 -1.84
N PHE A 77 -22.93 8.41 -2.89
CA PHE A 77 -23.15 7.93 -4.25
C PHE A 77 -21.87 7.27 -4.77
N VAL A 78 -22.00 6.29 -5.64
CA VAL A 78 -20.86 5.79 -6.41
C VAL A 78 -20.41 6.92 -7.35
N ALA A 79 -19.11 7.11 -7.51
CA ALA A 79 -18.56 8.12 -8.43
C ALA A 79 -19.05 7.91 -9.87
N ALA A 80 -19.02 8.96 -10.68
CA ALA A 80 -19.45 8.87 -12.07
C ALA A 80 -18.58 7.89 -12.86
N ALA A 81 -19.13 7.27 -13.91
CA ALA A 81 -18.42 6.27 -14.72
C ALA A 81 -17.09 6.79 -15.26
N SER A 82 -17.04 8.06 -15.70
CA SER A 82 -15.81 8.70 -16.19
C SER A 82 -14.72 8.81 -15.12
N GLU A 83 -15.07 9.01 -13.86
CA GLU A 83 -14.12 9.08 -12.74
C GLU A 83 -13.65 7.68 -12.34
N LEU A 84 -14.55 6.68 -12.36
CA LEU A 84 -14.21 5.28 -12.10
C LEU A 84 -13.31 4.69 -13.20
N GLU A 85 -13.52 5.07 -14.46
CA GLU A 85 -12.69 4.61 -15.58
C GLU A 85 -11.23 5.05 -15.42
N HIS A 86 -10.97 6.28 -14.98
CA HIS A 86 -9.59 6.74 -14.75
C HIS A 86 -8.88 5.99 -13.62
N VAL A 87 -9.58 5.71 -12.53
CA VAL A 87 -9.04 4.88 -11.42
C VAL A 87 -8.81 3.45 -11.88
N ASP A 88 -9.72 2.90 -12.70
CA ASP A 88 -9.61 1.53 -13.21
C ASP A 88 -8.54 1.40 -14.30
N GLU A 89 -8.35 2.40 -15.17
CA GLU A 89 -7.28 2.42 -16.18
C GLU A 89 -5.89 2.43 -15.55
N PHE A 90 -5.65 3.25 -14.54
CA PHE A 90 -4.38 3.26 -13.82
C PHE A 90 -4.12 1.91 -13.12
N THR A 91 -5.13 1.36 -12.46
CA THR A 91 -5.04 0.02 -11.84
C THR A 91 -4.83 -1.08 -12.88
N LYS A 92 -5.49 -1.02 -14.03
CA LYS A 92 -5.28 -1.95 -15.15
C LYS A 92 -3.90 -1.80 -15.76
N LEU A 93 -3.41 -0.56 -15.93
CA LEU A 93 -2.06 -0.29 -16.38
C LEU A 93 -1.05 -0.94 -15.45
N LEU A 94 -1.16 -0.69 -14.14
CA LEU A 94 -0.28 -1.27 -13.13
C LEU A 94 -0.28 -2.81 -13.18
N ARG A 95 -1.44 -3.44 -13.36
CA ARG A 95 -1.56 -4.91 -13.47
C ARG A 95 -1.01 -5.50 -14.77
N ARG A 96 -0.86 -4.69 -15.82
CA ARG A 96 -0.27 -5.09 -17.10
C ARG A 96 1.22 -4.77 -17.17
N SER A 97 1.71 -3.98 -16.25
CA SER A 97 3.12 -3.60 -16.18
C SER A 97 3.98 -4.82 -15.86
N ARG A 98 5.12 -4.89 -16.48
CA ARG A 98 6.13 -5.90 -16.13
C ARG A 98 6.69 -5.60 -14.75
N ILE A 99 7.07 -6.64 -14.01
CA ILE A 99 7.66 -6.51 -12.68
C ILE A 99 8.82 -5.51 -12.67
N LEU A 100 9.66 -5.52 -13.71
CA LEU A 100 10.77 -4.59 -13.86
C LEU A 100 10.33 -3.12 -13.89
N GLU A 101 9.25 -2.81 -14.63
CA GLU A 101 8.71 -1.43 -14.73
C GLU A 101 8.20 -0.94 -13.37
N VAL A 102 7.57 -1.81 -12.60
CA VAL A 102 7.12 -1.50 -11.23
C VAL A 102 8.29 -1.18 -10.32
N PHE A 103 9.37 -1.95 -10.41
CA PHE A 103 10.58 -1.70 -9.62
C PHE A 103 11.35 -0.46 -10.07
N GLU A 104 11.30 -0.09 -11.34
CA GLU A 104 11.85 1.18 -11.84
C GLU A 104 11.08 2.38 -11.26
N VAL A 105 9.76 2.31 -11.19
CA VAL A 105 8.94 3.33 -10.51
C VAL A 105 9.25 3.36 -9.00
N ARG A 106 9.30 2.19 -8.33
CA ARG A 106 9.72 2.07 -6.93
C ARG A 106 11.03 2.80 -6.68
N ARG A 107 12.04 2.53 -7.54
CA ARG A 107 13.37 3.13 -7.46
C ARG A 107 13.32 4.66 -7.53
N ALA A 108 12.55 5.22 -8.46
CA ALA A 108 12.41 6.66 -8.62
C ALA A 108 11.76 7.32 -7.38
N LEU A 109 10.71 6.69 -6.84
CA LEU A 109 9.98 7.22 -5.69
C LEU A 109 10.80 7.12 -4.40
N GLU A 110 11.41 5.97 -4.13
CA GLU A 110 12.11 5.74 -2.86
C GLU A 110 13.44 6.47 -2.76
N ILE A 111 14.19 6.64 -3.86
CA ILE A 111 15.43 7.43 -3.85
C ILE A 111 15.14 8.87 -3.46
N GLU A 112 14.12 9.49 -4.06
CA GLU A 112 13.75 10.86 -3.69
C GLU A 112 13.15 10.94 -2.29
N ALA A 113 12.37 9.92 -1.88
CA ALA A 113 11.85 9.85 -0.53
C ALA A 113 12.95 9.77 0.53
N ALA A 114 13.98 8.95 0.30
CA ALA A 114 15.11 8.81 1.23
C ALA A 114 15.91 10.11 1.35
N ARG A 115 16.16 10.80 0.23
CA ARG A 115 16.81 12.11 0.22
C ARG A 115 16.03 13.12 1.07
N LEU A 116 14.73 13.26 0.82
CA LEU A 116 13.87 14.17 1.55
C LEU A 116 13.71 13.78 3.03
N ALA A 117 13.65 12.48 3.32
CA ALA A 117 13.57 11.99 4.70
C ALA A 117 14.82 12.37 5.49
N ALA A 118 16.02 12.21 4.91
CA ALA A 118 17.27 12.61 5.57
C ALA A 118 17.34 14.11 5.90
N GLU A 119 16.70 14.94 5.08
CA GLU A 119 16.63 16.40 5.32
C GLU A 119 15.58 16.80 6.38
N ARG A 120 14.59 15.94 6.68
CA ARG A 120 13.37 16.34 7.39
C ARG A 120 13.06 15.52 8.63
N VAL A 121 13.63 14.30 8.74
CA VAL A 121 13.37 13.39 9.84
C VAL A 121 13.74 14.03 11.17
N GLN A 122 12.90 13.82 12.19
CA GLN A 122 13.19 14.23 13.54
C GLN A 122 13.69 13.04 14.36
N PRO A 123 14.52 13.24 15.38
CA PRO A 123 15.04 12.14 16.22
C PRO A 123 13.96 11.21 16.77
N GLU A 124 12.77 11.74 17.07
CA GLU A 124 11.63 11.01 17.61
C GLU A 124 11.03 10.01 16.60
N ASP A 125 11.16 10.27 15.31
CA ASP A 125 10.66 9.40 14.24
C ASP A 125 11.54 8.15 14.07
N LEU A 126 12.81 8.24 14.39
CA LEU A 126 13.80 7.16 14.16
C LEU A 126 13.51 5.90 14.96
N ASP A 127 12.93 6.01 16.16
CA ASP A 127 12.60 4.85 16.98
C ASP A 127 11.52 3.97 16.30
N GLY A 128 10.57 4.60 15.62
CA GLY A 128 9.57 3.91 14.81
C GLY A 128 10.20 3.13 13.64
N LEU A 129 11.14 3.76 12.96
CA LEU A 129 11.85 3.17 11.83
C LEU A 129 12.76 2.02 12.27
N ARG A 130 13.52 2.16 13.36
CA ARG A 130 14.37 1.10 13.93
C ARG A 130 13.56 -0.13 14.35
N ARG A 131 12.38 0.05 14.95
CA ARG A 131 11.49 -1.08 15.27
C ARG A 131 11.08 -1.83 14.02
N ARG A 132 10.74 -1.14 12.92
CA ARG A 132 10.40 -1.80 11.63
C ARG A 132 11.60 -2.53 11.04
N LEU A 133 12.79 -1.96 11.12
CA LEU A 133 14.02 -2.61 10.68
C LEU A 133 14.28 -3.91 11.48
N THR A 134 14.16 -3.87 12.80
CA THR A 134 14.28 -5.05 13.66
C THR A 134 13.26 -6.13 13.31
N MET A 135 12.00 -5.74 13.07
CA MET A 135 10.97 -6.67 12.63
C MET A 135 11.30 -7.28 11.28
N ARG A 136 11.79 -6.49 10.33
CA ARG A 136 12.22 -6.98 9.02
C ARG A 136 13.32 -8.05 9.15
N HIS A 137 14.36 -7.78 9.93
CA HIS A 137 15.44 -8.73 10.16
C HIS A 137 14.94 -10.03 10.81
N SER A 138 14.02 -9.95 11.76
CA SER A 138 13.47 -11.13 12.46
C SER A 138 12.60 -12.03 11.59
N HIS A 139 12.13 -11.55 10.41
CA HIS A 139 11.28 -12.31 9.51
C HIS A 139 12.00 -12.78 8.24
N PHE A 140 13.26 -12.44 8.07
CA PHE A 140 14.02 -12.71 6.83
C PHE A 140 14.06 -14.20 6.44
N GLU A 141 14.17 -15.11 7.42
CA GLU A 141 14.20 -16.57 7.21
C GLU A 141 12.81 -17.23 7.42
N GLY A 142 11.77 -16.44 7.53
CA GLY A 142 10.43 -16.92 7.89
C GLY A 142 9.46 -17.06 6.71
N ASP A 143 8.19 -16.78 6.99
CA ASP A 143 7.12 -16.74 6.01
C ASP A 143 7.33 -15.61 5.00
N VAL A 144 7.33 -15.94 3.71
CA VAL A 144 7.64 -15.02 2.60
C VAL A 144 6.65 -13.85 2.58
N GLU A 145 5.36 -14.12 2.70
CA GLU A 145 4.35 -13.05 2.62
C GLU A 145 4.51 -12.08 3.78
N LYS A 146 4.77 -12.62 4.98
CA LYS A 146 4.97 -11.82 6.17
C LYS A 146 6.26 -11.01 6.09
N PHE A 147 7.33 -11.58 5.56
CA PHE A 147 8.58 -10.83 5.32
C PHE A 147 8.34 -9.67 4.36
N VAL A 148 7.66 -9.91 3.22
CA VAL A 148 7.35 -8.87 2.24
C VAL A 148 6.49 -7.76 2.85
N ASP A 149 5.52 -8.10 3.69
CA ASP A 149 4.68 -7.10 4.36
C ASP A 149 5.50 -6.20 5.29
N VAL A 150 6.41 -6.78 6.08
CA VAL A 150 7.28 -6.02 7.01
C VAL A 150 8.32 -5.19 6.26
N ASP A 151 8.87 -5.71 5.15
CA ASP A 151 9.79 -4.98 4.27
C ASP A 151 9.11 -3.75 3.66
N LEU A 152 7.93 -3.94 3.10
CA LEU A 152 7.16 -2.84 2.53
C LEU A 152 6.67 -1.83 3.59
N ASP A 153 6.41 -2.26 4.81
CA ASP A 153 6.08 -1.37 5.93
C ASP A 153 7.26 -0.49 6.32
N PHE A 154 8.49 -1.02 6.28
CA PHE A 154 9.71 -0.24 6.48
C PHE A 154 9.85 0.83 5.38
N HIS A 155 9.75 0.47 4.12
CA HIS A 155 9.84 1.40 2.99
C HIS A 155 8.72 2.44 3.00
N THR A 156 7.48 2.04 3.33
CA THR A 156 6.35 2.97 3.49
C THR A 156 6.64 4.03 4.54
N GLU A 157 7.29 3.65 5.65
CA GLU A 157 7.67 4.58 6.70
C GLU A 157 8.74 5.56 6.22
N VAL A 158 9.77 5.11 5.52
CA VAL A 158 10.78 6.02 4.92
C VAL A 158 10.10 7.04 4.00
N VAL A 159 9.17 6.58 3.14
CA VAL A 159 8.41 7.48 2.27
C VAL A 159 7.55 8.45 3.07
N ARG A 160 6.93 8.04 4.17
CA ARG A 160 6.16 8.92 5.07
C ARG A 160 7.05 10.00 5.68
N LEU A 161 8.25 9.63 6.13
CA LEU A 161 9.24 10.53 6.73
C LEU A 161 9.78 11.57 5.73
N SER A 162 9.64 11.34 4.42
CA SER A 162 9.94 12.36 3.42
C SER A 162 9.11 13.64 3.57
N GLY A 163 7.97 13.58 4.28
CA GLY A 163 7.04 14.69 4.45
C GLY A 163 6.35 15.13 3.15
N ASN A 164 6.50 14.38 2.06
CA ASN A 164 5.88 14.66 0.77
C ASN A 164 4.61 13.81 0.59
N ALA A 165 3.44 14.42 0.83
CA ALA A 165 2.15 13.74 0.76
C ALA A 165 1.83 13.16 -0.64
N VAL A 166 2.28 13.81 -1.72
CA VAL A 166 2.09 13.32 -3.10
C VAL A 166 2.91 12.07 -3.32
N LEU A 167 4.19 12.10 -2.93
CA LEU A 167 5.09 10.96 -3.05
C LEU A 167 4.59 9.77 -2.23
N PHE A 168 4.11 10.01 -1.00
CA PHE A 168 3.47 9.00 -0.17
C PHE A 168 2.22 8.38 -0.83
N SER A 169 1.36 9.19 -1.43
CA SER A 169 0.17 8.71 -2.14
C SER A 169 0.53 7.87 -3.36
N LEU A 170 1.53 8.29 -4.15
CA LEU A 170 2.01 7.53 -5.31
C LEU A 170 2.61 6.18 -4.87
N PHE A 171 3.47 6.17 -3.85
CA PHE A 171 4.06 4.94 -3.33
C PHE A 171 2.98 3.98 -2.80
N THR A 172 2.02 4.50 -2.03
CA THR A 172 0.92 3.69 -1.49
C THR A 172 0.04 3.09 -2.59
N SER A 173 -0.15 3.79 -3.72
CA SER A 173 -0.93 3.27 -4.85
C SER A 173 -0.24 2.11 -5.59
N VAL A 174 1.09 2.10 -5.64
CA VAL A 174 1.86 1.00 -6.26
C VAL A 174 2.22 -0.12 -5.28
N ARG A 175 2.09 0.10 -3.97
CA ARG A 175 2.46 -0.86 -2.92
C ARG A 175 1.81 -2.25 -3.08
N PRO A 176 0.50 -2.39 -3.40
CA PRO A 176 -0.11 -3.70 -3.59
C PRO A 176 0.55 -4.51 -4.72
N LEU A 177 0.94 -3.83 -5.80
CA LEU A 177 1.61 -4.46 -6.91
C LEU A 177 3.05 -4.85 -6.58
N LEU A 178 3.77 -3.99 -5.83
CA LEU A 178 5.08 -4.32 -5.28
C LEU A 178 5.02 -5.58 -4.40
N ARG A 179 3.99 -5.68 -3.54
CA ARG A 179 3.78 -6.86 -2.70
C ARG A 179 3.61 -8.13 -3.53
N GLU A 180 2.71 -8.09 -4.50
CA GLU A 180 2.45 -9.22 -5.39
C GLU A 180 3.73 -9.66 -6.12
N SER A 181 4.45 -8.70 -6.71
CA SER A 181 5.71 -8.94 -7.42
C SER A 181 6.82 -9.51 -6.53
N LEU A 182 6.95 -9.01 -5.30
CA LEU A 182 7.96 -9.49 -4.35
C LEU A 182 7.64 -10.90 -3.86
N VAL A 183 6.37 -11.18 -3.53
CA VAL A 183 5.94 -12.52 -3.12
C VAL A 183 6.19 -13.53 -4.23
N GLU A 184 5.81 -13.20 -5.47
CA GLU A 184 6.04 -14.05 -6.63
C GLU A 184 7.53 -14.32 -6.86
N MET A 185 8.37 -13.27 -6.80
CA MET A 185 9.82 -13.40 -6.94
C MET A 185 10.44 -14.29 -5.86
N MET A 186 10.01 -14.16 -4.60
CA MET A 186 10.52 -14.94 -3.47
C MET A 186 10.05 -16.40 -3.49
N ALA A 187 8.88 -16.67 -4.07
CA ALA A 187 8.36 -18.03 -4.20
C ALA A 187 9.14 -18.88 -5.21
N HIS A 188 9.89 -18.24 -6.12
CA HIS A 188 10.76 -18.96 -7.05
C HIS A 188 12.12 -19.29 -6.37
N GLU A 189 12.71 -20.45 -6.68
CA GLU A 189 13.90 -21.05 -6.04
C GLU A 189 15.14 -20.15 -5.90
N ALA A 190 15.13 -18.99 -6.52
CA ALA A 190 16.24 -18.06 -6.53
C ALA A 190 16.37 -17.19 -5.26
N GLY A 191 15.34 -17.12 -4.44
CA GLY A 191 15.30 -16.27 -3.24
C GLY A 191 15.53 -14.78 -3.51
N VAL A 192 15.18 -13.91 -2.55
CA VAL A 192 15.60 -12.51 -2.58
C VAL A 192 17.02 -12.39 -2.09
N PRO A 193 17.87 -11.60 -2.77
CA PRO A 193 19.19 -11.30 -2.23
C PRO A 193 19.07 -10.62 -0.87
N ASP A 194 19.96 -10.96 0.06
CA ASP A 194 20.02 -10.28 1.34
C ASP A 194 20.41 -8.81 1.13
N THR A 195 19.49 -7.93 1.47
CA THR A 195 19.66 -6.46 1.41
C THR A 195 19.69 -5.83 2.80
N SER A 196 19.83 -6.63 3.86
CA SER A 196 19.79 -6.17 5.25
C SER A 196 20.80 -5.06 5.52
N HIS A 197 22.02 -5.20 5.03
CA HIS A 197 23.07 -4.20 5.19
C HIS A 197 22.68 -2.83 4.55
N ALA A 198 22.03 -2.84 3.40
CA ALA A 198 21.58 -1.59 2.76
C ALA A 198 20.45 -0.90 3.56
N HIS A 199 19.61 -1.68 4.24
CA HIS A 199 18.57 -1.13 5.15
C HIS A 199 19.20 -0.52 6.42
N ASP A 200 20.22 -1.18 6.99
CA ASP A 200 20.96 -0.65 8.13
C ASP A 200 21.62 0.68 7.77
N GLN A 201 22.32 0.72 6.63
CA GLN A 201 22.96 1.95 6.12
C GLN A 201 21.95 3.08 5.86
N LEU A 202 20.75 2.76 5.39
CA LEU A 202 19.70 3.78 5.21
C LEU A 202 19.27 4.38 6.56
N VAL A 203 19.08 3.55 7.59
CA VAL A 203 18.70 4.06 8.92
C VAL A 203 19.82 4.90 9.52
N GLU A 204 21.09 4.48 9.38
CA GLU A 204 22.26 5.26 9.79
C GLU A 204 22.32 6.62 9.08
N ALA A 205 22.16 6.62 7.75
CA ALA A 205 22.15 7.85 6.97
C ALA A 205 21.03 8.83 7.36
N LEU A 206 19.83 8.30 7.67
CA LEU A 206 18.73 9.13 8.17
C LEU A 206 19.04 9.70 9.57
N GLN A 207 19.69 8.91 10.43
CA GLN A 207 20.12 9.36 11.77
C GLN A 207 21.16 10.47 11.68
N ASP A 208 22.08 10.37 10.73
CA ASP A 208 23.17 11.32 10.52
C ASP A 208 22.73 12.53 9.68
N ALA A 209 21.47 12.57 9.26
CA ALA A 209 20.90 13.58 8.36
C ALA A 209 21.76 13.75 7.08
N ASP A 210 22.21 12.61 6.51
CA ASP A 210 23.02 12.56 5.29
C ASP A 210 22.17 12.12 4.07
N PRO A 211 21.69 13.06 3.24
CA PRO A 211 20.89 12.74 2.07
C PRO A 211 21.64 11.95 0.98
N GLU A 212 22.95 12.15 0.85
CA GLU A 212 23.75 11.44 -0.17
C GLU A 212 23.92 9.96 0.22
N ALA A 213 24.24 9.70 1.47
CA ALA A 213 24.31 8.35 2.02
C ALA A 213 22.95 7.65 1.96
N ALA A 214 21.84 8.32 2.30
CA ALA A 214 20.49 7.78 2.22
C ALA A 214 20.11 7.38 0.78
N VAL A 215 20.42 8.21 -0.20
CA VAL A 215 20.25 7.92 -1.64
C VAL A 215 21.10 6.72 -2.05
N ALA A 216 22.37 6.66 -1.62
CA ALA A 216 23.28 5.57 -1.98
C ALA A 216 22.78 4.22 -1.41
N ALA A 217 22.38 4.18 -0.14
CA ALA A 217 21.86 2.99 0.52
C ALA A 217 20.56 2.50 -0.15
N THR A 218 19.61 3.41 -0.40
CA THR A 218 18.35 3.07 -1.08
C THR A 218 18.59 2.53 -2.49
N ARG A 219 19.49 3.17 -3.24
CA ARG A 219 19.87 2.71 -4.57
C ARG A 219 20.51 1.32 -4.54
N ALA A 220 21.43 1.06 -3.62
CA ALA A 220 22.09 -0.23 -3.47
C ALA A 220 21.08 -1.35 -3.19
N ASN A 221 20.10 -1.10 -2.31
CA ASN A 221 19.01 -2.01 -2.02
C ASN A 221 18.23 -2.37 -3.30
N ILE A 222 17.63 -1.37 -3.95
CA ILE A 222 16.71 -1.59 -5.07
C ILE A 222 17.44 -2.13 -6.30
N ASP A 223 18.63 -1.62 -6.62
CA ASP A 223 19.44 -2.09 -7.75
C ASP A 223 19.89 -3.56 -7.57
N THR A 224 20.04 -4.01 -6.32
CA THR A 224 20.33 -5.43 -6.03
C THR A 224 19.16 -6.32 -6.40
N VAL A 225 17.94 -5.92 -6.06
CA VAL A 225 16.71 -6.65 -6.44
C VAL A 225 16.49 -6.58 -7.96
N LEU A 226 16.66 -5.40 -8.57
CA LEU A 226 16.52 -5.21 -10.03
C LEU A 226 17.49 -6.08 -10.83
N ARG A 227 18.75 -6.19 -10.41
CA ARG A 227 19.71 -7.09 -11.07
C ARG A 227 19.23 -8.54 -11.05
N ARG A 228 18.66 -8.98 -9.93
CA ARG A 228 18.12 -10.34 -9.80
C ARG A 228 16.93 -10.56 -10.73
N LEU A 229 15.98 -9.63 -10.75
CA LEU A 229 14.81 -9.69 -11.64
C LEU A 229 15.19 -9.78 -13.11
N ARG A 230 16.18 -9.01 -13.56
CA ARG A 230 16.65 -9.04 -14.95
C ARG A 230 17.26 -10.37 -15.37
N VAL A 231 17.84 -11.11 -14.43
CA VAL A 231 18.38 -12.47 -14.68
C VAL A 231 17.24 -13.50 -14.83
N LEU A 232 16.12 -13.29 -14.13
CA LEU A 232 14.95 -14.18 -14.21
C LEU A 232 14.07 -13.91 -15.46
N ASP A 233 14.15 -12.72 -16.05
CA ASP A 233 13.38 -12.29 -17.25
C ASP A 233 14.15 -12.58 -18.56
N ALA A 234 15.40 -13.05 -18.50
CA ALA A 234 16.28 -13.39 -19.62
C ALA A 234 16.25 -14.87 -19.97
#